data_282348bfbc42adc6b0c94f46ec5d0e8b
#
_entry.id   282348bfbc42adc6b0c94f46ec5d0e8b
#
_cell.length_a   1.000
_cell.length_b   1.000
_cell.length_c   1.000
_cell.angle_alpha   90.00
_cell.angle_beta   90.00
_cell.angle_gamma   90.00
#
_symmetry.space_group_name_H-M   'P 1'
#
loop_
_entity.id
_entity.type
_entity.pdbx_description
1 polymer ?
#
loop_
_entity_poly.entity_id
_entity_poly.type
_entity_poly.pdbx_seq_one_letter_code
_entity_poly.pdbx_strand_id
1 'polypeptide(L)'
;GQQAEALIDGGGDILLVETVFDTLNCKAALFAIQDVLKRRKLNFPLMVAGTITDASGRTLSGQTTEAFWNSIRHVDLLSVGLNCALGAKDLRPYIEELSRIADTHVSCHPNAGLPNELGQYDQTPEEMAGIIREFAQSGFLNIVGGCCGTTPAHIKAIADAIAEYPPREIPEIEHRCRLSGLEPFNIGPDSLFVNIGERTNVTGSARFARLIKDDDYEAAL
;
A
#
# COMPACT_ATOMS: atom_id res chain seq x y z
N GLY A 1 1.57 -3.72 -17.98
CA GLY A 1 2.07 -2.85 -19.07
C GLY A 1 0.93 -2.24 -19.88
N GLN A 2 0.18 -3.00 -20.63
CA GLN A 2 -0.86 -2.49 -21.56
C GLN A 2 -1.88 -1.56 -20.89
N GLN A 3 -2.39 -1.92 -19.71
CA GLN A 3 -3.34 -1.07 -18.98
C GLN A 3 -2.71 0.28 -18.59
N ALA A 4 -1.47 0.28 -18.12
CA ALA A 4 -0.76 1.51 -17.77
C ALA A 4 -0.55 2.40 -19.00
N GLU A 5 -0.15 1.81 -20.14
CA GLU A 5 -0.02 2.54 -21.41
C GLU A 5 -1.34 3.20 -21.82
N ALA A 6 -2.44 2.45 -21.77
CA ALA A 6 -3.76 2.97 -22.15
C ALA A 6 -4.23 4.11 -21.23
N LEU A 7 -3.97 4.02 -19.91
CA LEU A 7 -4.30 5.09 -18.97
C LEU A 7 -3.48 6.36 -19.22
N ILE A 8 -2.19 6.22 -19.51
CA ILE A 8 -1.30 7.33 -19.85
C ILE A 8 -1.75 7.98 -21.17
N ASP A 9 -2.04 7.16 -22.19
CA ASP A 9 -2.52 7.66 -23.49
C ASP A 9 -3.91 8.31 -23.41
N GLY A 10 -4.71 7.88 -22.43
CA GLY A 10 -6.00 8.49 -22.10
C GLY A 10 -5.91 9.82 -21.35
N GLY A 11 -4.70 10.28 -21.00
CA GLY A 11 -4.48 11.56 -20.32
C GLY A 11 -4.53 11.49 -18.79
N GLY A 12 -4.26 10.33 -18.21
CA GLY A 12 -4.09 10.23 -16.76
C GLY A 12 -2.82 10.93 -16.29
N ASP A 13 -2.86 11.61 -15.15
CA ASP A 13 -1.72 12.34 -14.57
C ASP A 13 -1.05 11.58 -13.42
N ILE A 14 -1.77 10.66 -12.79
CA ILE A 14 -1.33 9.83 -11.65
C ILE A 14 -1.75 8.39 -11.92
N LEU A 15 -0.92 7.43 -11.55
CA LEU A 15 -1.28 6.01 -11.61
C LEU A 15 -1.47 5.47 -10.20
N LEU A 16 -2.64 4.88 -9.93
CA LEU A 16 -2.99 4.26 -8.66
C LEU A 16 -3.14 2.75 -8.83
N VAL A 17 -2.36 1.98 -8.08
CA VAL A 17 -2.56 0.54 -7.90
C VAL A 17 -3.38 0.35 -6.63
N GLU A 18 -4.66 0.06 -6.78
CA GLU A 18 -5.61 0.00 -5.66
C GLU A 18 -6.16 -1.41 -5.42
N THR A 19 -6.80 -1.57 -4.25
CA THR A 19 -7.43 -2.81 -3.80
C THR A 19 -6.43 -3.97 -3.79
N VAL A 20 -5.22 -3.65 -3.31
CA VAL A 20 -4.13 -4.63 -3.23
C VAL A 20 -4.34 -5.52 -2.02
N PHE A 21 -4.58 -6.79 -2.24
CA PHE A 21 -4.68 -7.82 -1.21
C PHE A 21 -3.58 -8.89 -1.31
N ASP A 22 -2.69 -8.77 -2.30
CA ASP A 22 -1.49 -9.59 -2.50
C ASP A 22 -0.34 -8.73 -3.01
N THR A 23 0.75 -8.66 -2.24
CA THR A 23 1.91 -7.83 -2.59
C THR A 23 2.78 -8.41 -3.71
N LEU A 24 2.73 -9.71 -4.00
CA LEU A 24 3.40 -10.27 -5.17
C LEU A 24 2.78 -9.72 -6.46
N ASN A 25 1.45 -9.72 -6.53
CA ASN A 25 0.71 -9.16 -7.66
C ASN A 25 0.91 -7.63 -7.76
N CYS A 26 0.91 -6.94 -6.62
CA CYS A 26 1.21 -5.50 -6.58
C CYS A 26 2.61 -5.18 -7.12
N LYS A 27 3.64 -5.91 -6.70
CA LYS A 27 5.01 -5.73 -7.20
C LYS A 27 5.12 -6.00 -8.70
N ALA A 28 4.41 -7.00 -9.22
CA ALA A 28 4.33 -7.23 -10.66
C ALA A 28 3.69 -6.04 -11.42
N ALA A 29 2.64 -5.44 -10.85
CA ALA A 29 2.02 -4.24 -11.41
C ALA A 29 2.99 -3.05 -11.38
N LEU A 30 3.63 -2.78 -10.24
CA LEU A 30 4.61 -1.70 -10.08
C LEU A 30 5.79 -1.85 -11.03
N PHE A 31 6.35 -3.06 -11.15
CA PHE A 31 7.41 -3.36 -12.10
C PHE A 31 6.99 -3.04 -13.54
N ALA A 32 5.79 -3.50 -13.95
CA ALA A 32 5.28 -3.25 -15.28
C ALA A 32 5.02 -1.75 -15.56
N ILE A 33 4.56 -1.00 -14.55
CA ILE A 33 4.38 0.45 -14.65
C ILE A 33 5.73 1.14 -14.81
N GLN A 34 6.70 0.83 -13.96
CA GLN A 34 8.05 1.41 -14.02
C GLN A 34 8.74 1.13 -15.35
N ASP A 35 8.58 -0.09 -15.91
CA ASP A 35 9.10 -0.44 -17.24
C ASP A 35 8.47 0.44 -18.34
N VAL A 36 7.15 0.62 -18.31
CA VAL A 36 6.45 1.53 -19.26
C VAL A 36 6.96 2.97 -19.14
N LEU A 37 7.03 3.49 -17.92
CA LEU A 37 7.50 4.86 -17.68
C LEU A 37 8.95 5.05 -18.16
N LYS A 38 9.83 4.09 -17.85
CA LYS A 38 11.23 4.10 -18.30
C LYS A 38 11.34 4.08 -19.83
N ARG A 39 10.64 3.16 -20.50
CA ARG A 39 10.64 3.06 -21.98
C ARG A 39 10.11 4.32 -22.64
N ARG A 40 9.09 4.94 -22.06
CA ARG A 40 8.46 6.16 -22.60
C ARG A 40 9.15 7.44 -22.12
N LYS A 41 10.14 7.36 -21.24
CA LYS A 41 10.85 8.50 -20.61
C LYS A 41 9.88 9.47 -19.92
N LEU A 42 8.89 8.92 -19.22
CA LEU A 42 7.89 9.65 -18.47
C LEU A 42 8.16 9.55 -16.96
N ASN A 43 7.74 10.57 -16.24
CA ASN A 43 7.74 10.58 -14.77
C ASN A 43 6.32 10.84 -14.29
N PHE A 44 5.66 9.79 -13.81
CA PHE A 44 4.30 9.84 -13.27
C PHE A 44 4.32 9.54 -11.78
N PRO A 45 3.61 10.32 -10.97
CA PRO A 45 3.39 9.97 -9.58
C PRO A 45 2.66 8.63 -9.47
N LEU A 46 3.15 7.76 -8.58
CA LEU A 46 2.55 6.47 -8.33
C LEU A 46 1.93 6.43 -6.94
N MET A 47 0.73 5.88 -6.84
CA MET A 47 0.04 5.64 -5.58
C MET A 47 -0.24 4.15 -5.43
N VAL A 48 -0.24 3.65 -4.19
CA VAL A 48 -0.64 2.28 -3.88
C VAL A 48 -1.62 2.30 -2.71
N ALA A 49 -2.72 1.55 -2.84
CA ALA A 49 -3.67 1.34 -1.76
C ALA A 49 -3.90 -0.16 -1.52
N GLY A 50 -3.57 -0.60 -0.30
CA GLY A 50 -3.81 -1.95 0.16
C GLY A 50 -5.24 -2.14 0.67
N THR A 51 -5.66 -3.39 0.78
CA THR A 51 -6.97 -3.74 1.30
C THR A 51 -6.85 -4.69 2.48
N ILE A 52 -7.29 -4.22 3.64
CA ILE A 52 -7.46 -5.06 4.82
C ILE A 52 -8.82 -5.74 4.70
N THR A 53 -8.83 -7.06 4.65
CA THR A 53 -10.02 -7.82 4.24
C THR A 53 -11.01 -8.08 5.36
N ASP A 54 -10.55 -8.04 6.60
CA ASP A 54 -11.38 -8.34 7.77
C ASP A 54 -10.80 -7.77 9.07
N ALA A 55 -11.48 -8.04 10.17
CA ALA A 55 -11.11 -7.59 11.51
C ALA A 55 -9.78 -8.18 12.04
N SER A 56 -9.15 -9.12 11.34
CA SER A 56 -7.81 -9.62 11.70
C SER A 56 -6.70 -8.60 11.43
N GLY A 57 -7.00 -7.56 10.65
CA GLY A 57 -6.05 -6.52 10.29
C GLY A 57 -5.03 -6.93 9.24
N ARG A 58 -5.40 -7.91 8.43
CA ARG A 58 -4.50 -8.47 7.42
C ARG A 58 -5.06 -8.32 6.00
N THR A 59 -4.17 -8.27 5.04
CA THR A 59 -4.54 -8.45 3.63
C THR A 59 -5.01 -9.89 3.41
N LEU A 60 -5.65 -10.17 2.28
CA LEU A 60 -6.13 -11.53 1.96
C LEU A 60 -4.98 -12.56 1.92
N SER A 61 -3.78 -12.15 1.51
CA SER A 61 -2.58 -12.99 1.53
C SER A 61 -1.95 -13.14 2.93
N GLY A 62 -2.53 -12.50 3.95
CA GLY A 62 -2.18 -12.66 5.37
C GLY A 62 -1.17 -11.65 5.91
N GLN A 63 -0.78 -10.64 5.15
CA GLN A 63 0.19 -9.64 5.60
C GLN A 63 -0.44 -8.59 6.53
N THR A 64 0.31 -8.20 7.56
CA THR A 64 0.00 -7.02 8.38
C THR A 64 0.24 -5.72 7.60
N THR A 65 -0.25 -4.60 8.10
CA THR A 65 -0.09 -3.27 7.48
C THR A 65 1.38 -2.92 7.27
N GLU A 66 2.23 -3.11 8.29
CA GLU A 66 3.66 -2.83 8.17
C GLU A 66 4.35 -3.80 7.21
N ALA A 67 3.99 -5.09 7.21
CA ALA A 67 4.53 -6.06 6.25
C ALA A 67 4.16 -5.69 4.81
N PHE A 68 2.93 -5.24 4.58
CA PHE A 68 2.49 -4.69 3.31
C PHE A 68 3.37 -3.51 2.89
N TRP A 69 3.54 -2.51 3.78
CA TRP A 69 4.38 -1.35 3.48
C TRP A 69 5.84 -1.73 3.19
N ASN A 70 6.46 -2.57 4.01
CA ASN A 70 7.82 -3.05 3.80
C ASN A 70 8.00 -3.75 2.43
N SER A 71 6.96 -4.42 1.93
CA SER A 71 7.01 -5.13 0.64
C SER A 71 7.08 -4.20 -0.57
N ILE A 72 6.56 -2.97 -0.48
CA ILE A 72 6.39 -2.07 -1.63
C ILE A 72 7.18 -0.76 -1.52
N ARG A 73 7.71 -0.40 -0.35
CA ARG A 73 8.40 0.87 -0.11
C ARG A 73 9.70 1.07 -0.88
N HIS A 74 10.17 0.05 -1.60
CA HIS A 74 11.33 0.16 -2.50
C HIS A 74 11.02 0.96 -3.77
N VAL A 75 9.76 1.25 -4.05
CA VAL A 75 9.30 2.10 -5.15
C VAL A 75 9.09 3.51 -4.62
N ASP A 76 9.53 4.51 -5.38
CA ASP A 76 9.25 5.91 -5.09
C ASP A 76 7.76 6.19 -5.31
N LEU A 77 6.99 6.24 -4.23
CA LEU A 77 5.55 6.42 -4.25
C LEU A 77 5.16 7.82 -3.81
N LEU A 78 4.21 8.43 -4.49
CA LEU A 78 3.53 9.64 -4.02
C LEU A 78 2.76 9.36 -2.73
N SER A 79 2.07 8.21 -2.65
CA SER A 79 1.38 7.80 -1.43
C SER A 79 1.25 6.29 -1.29
N VAL A 80 1.18 5.86 -0.04
CA VAL A 80 0.69 4.54 0.37
C VAL A 80 -0.60 4.73 1.19
N GLY A 81 -1.54 3.82 1.07
CA GLY A 81 -2.79 3.92 1.82
C GLY A 81 -3.58 2.65 1.85
N LEU A 82 -4.82 2.79 2.29
CA LEU A 82 -5.78 1.69 2.35
C LEU A 82 -7.08 2.09 1.66
N ASN A 83 -7.70 1.15 0.99
CA ASN A 83 -9.01 1.33 0.38
C ASN A 83 -9.87 0.07 0.48
N CYS A 84 -11.18 0.26 0.36
CA CYS A 84 -12.17 -0.81 0.23
C CYS A 84 -12.26 -1.78 1.44
N ALA A 85 -13.07 -2.82 1.30
CA ALA A 85 -13.43 -3.87 2.26
C ALA A 85 -14.06 -3.35 3.55
N LEU A 86 -13.42 -2.41 4.24
CA LEU A 86 -13.85 -1.88 5.53
C LEU A 86 -14.36 -0.43 5.41
N GLY A 87 -15.20 -0.04 6.35
CA GLY A 87 -15.58 1.36 6.58
C GLY A 87 -14.46 2.15 7.26
N ALA A 88 -14.61 3.49 7.28
CA ALA A 88 -13.60 4.36 7.87
C ALA A 88 -13.28 4.00 9.32
N LYS A 89 -14.29 3.71 10.14
CA LYS A 89 -14.13 3.33 11.55
C LYS A 89 -13.20 2.14 11.74
N ASP A 90 -13.36 1.12 10.90
CA ASP A 90 -12.60 -0.14 11.01
C ASP A 90 -11.19 0.00 10.42
N LEU A 91 -10.99 0.92 9.46
CA LEU A 91 -9.67 1.23 8.90
C LEU A 91 -8.79 2.09 9.83
N ARG A 92 -9.38 2.72 10.84
CA ARG A 92 -8.67 3.66 11.71
C ARG A 92 -7.33 3.16 12.27
N PRO A 93 -7.25 1.98 12.92
CA PRO A 93 -5.98 1.53 13.53
C PRO A 93 -4.88 1.30 12.49
N TYR A 94 -5.23 0.89 11.29
CA TYR A 94 -4.27 0.60 10.22
C TYR A 94 -3.78 1.88 9.53
N ILE A 95 -4.66 2.88 9.39
CA ILE A 95 -4.26 4.22 8.91
C ILE A 95 -3.37 4.91 9.95
N GLU A 96 -3.70 4.79 11.23
CA GLU A 96 -2.84 5.28 12.31
C GLU A 96 -1.45 4.60 12.29
N GLU A 97 -1.39 3.29 12.07
CA GLU A 97 -0.12 2.58 11.91
C GLU A 97 0.67 3.10 10.71
N LEU A 98 0.06 3.19 9.52
CA LEU A 98 0.71 3.76 8.32
C LEU A 98 1.18 5.19 8.55
N SER A 99 0.41 6.00 9.27
CA SER A 99 0.78 7.38 9.54
C SER A 99 2.09 7.52 10.32
N ARG A 100 2.47 6.51 11.10
CA ARG A 100 3.71 6.49 11.89
C ARG A 100 4.90 5.90 11.18
N ILE A 101 4.68 5.00 10.20
CA ILE A 101 5.75 4.22 9.58
C ILE A 101 6.03 4.57 8.12
N ALA A 102 5.13 5.31 7.46
CA ALA A 102 5.30 5.68 6.06
C ALA A 102 6.09 6.99 5.92
N ASP A 103 7.19 6.92 5.17
CA ASP A 103 8.02 8.05 4.76
C ASP A 103 7.55 8.69 3.44
N THR A 104 6.29 8.49 3.10
CA THR A 104 5.57 9.13 1.99
C THR A 104 4.18 9.58 2.45
N HIS A 105 3.38 10.20 1.56
CA HIS A 105 2.01 10.57 1.90
C HIS A 105 1.15 9.35 2.24
N VAL A 106 0.18 9.54 3.14
CA VAL A 106 -0.79 8.50 3.50
C VAL A 106 -2.16 8.83 2.92
N SER A 107 -2.77 7.84 2.26
CA SER A 107 -4.11 7.95 1.65
C SER A 107 -5.11 6.99 2.28
N CYS A 108 -6.39 7.40 2.33
CA CYS A 108 -7.48 6.56 2.82
C CYS A 108 -8.73 6.72 1.94
N HIS A 109 -9.23 5.60 1.42
CA HIS A 109 -10.44 5.55 0.59
C HIS A 109 -11.37 4.45 1.11
N PRO A 110 -12.06 4.67 2.25
CA PRO A 110 -12.93 3.67 2.86
C PRO A 110 -14.23 3.50 2.08
N ASN A 111 -14.93 2.40 2.35
CA ASN A 111 -16.32 2.22 1.93
C ASN A 111 -17.24 3.11 2.79
N ALA A 112 -18.45 3.39 2.29
CA ALA A 112 -19.50 4.04 3.05
C ALA A 112 -20.12 3.07 4.07
N GLY A 113 -19.33 2.62 5.03
CA GLY A 113 -19.65 1.56 5.98
C GLY A 113 -19.41 0.15 5.42
N LEU A 114 -20.07 -0.83 6.02
CA LEU A 114 -20.09 -2.21 5.52
C LEU A 114 -21.38 -2.46 4.72
N PRO A 115 -21.37 -3.37 3.74
CA PRO A 115 -22.56 -3.70 3.00
C PRO A 115 -23.60 -4.36 3.92
N ASN A 116 -24.87 -3.97 3.78
CA ASN A 116 -25.99 -4.60 4.47
C ASN A 116 -26.34 -5.96 3.83
N GLU A 117 -27.37 -6.64 4.34
CA GLU A 117 -27.81 -7.96 3.84
C GLU A 117 -28.22 -7.97 2.35
N LEU A 118 -28.54 -6.81 1.79
CA LEU A 118 -28.86 -6.61 0.37
C LEU A 118 -27.65 -6.14 -0.45
N GLY A 119 -26.45 -6.04 0.16
CA GLY A 119 -25.24 -5.56 -0.49
C GLY A 119 -25.20 -4.03 -0.69
N GLN A 120 -26.10 -3.29 -0.04
CA GLN A 120 -26.12 -1.83 -0.11
C GLN A 120 -25.31 -1.19 1.02
N TYR A 121 -24.86 0.03 0.79
CA TYR A 121 -24.07 0.80 1.74
C TYR A 121 -24.94 1.93 2.31
N ASP A 122 -25.14 1.93 3.63
CA ASP A 122 -26.12 2.79 4.30
C ASP A 122 -25.49 3.94 5.11
N GLN A 123 -24.15 3.99 5.19
CA GLN A 123 -23.49 5.08 5.93
C GLN A 123 -23.71 6.41 5.20
N THR A 124 -24.18 7.40 5.95
CA THR A 124 -24.45 8.73 5.39
C THR A 124 -23.18 9.54 5.16
N PRO A 125 -23.23 10.57 4.27
CA PRO A 125 -22.10 11.50 4.06
C PRO A 125 -21.59 12.14 5.36
N GLU A 126 -22.49 12.56 6.24
CA GLU A 126 -22.19 13.23 7.51
C GLU A 126 -21.51 12.30 8.50
N GLU A 127 -21.96 11.06 8.61
CA GLU A 127 -21.35 10.02 9.45
C GLU A 127 -19.92 9.71 9.00
N MET A 128 -19.73 9.48 7.71
CA MET A 128 -18.42 9.19 7.13
C MET A 128 -17.48 10.39 7.30
N ALA A 129 -17.95 11.60 7.00
CA ALA A 129 -17.18 12.82 7.15
C ALA A 129 -16.77 13.07 8.61
N GLY A 130 -17.62 12.75 9.58
CA GLY A 130 -17.32 12.86 11.02
C GLY A 130 -16.14 11.97 11.43
N ILE A 131 -16.07 10.74 10.90
CA ILE A 131 -14.97 9.81 11.18
C ILE A 131 -13.67 10.28 10.50
N ILE A 132 -13.75 10.67 9.23
CA ILE A 132 -12.57 11.13 8.47
C ILE A 132 -12.03 12.45 9.06
N ARG A 133 -12.88 13.32 9.58
CA ARG A 133 -12.45 14.52 10.30
C ARG A 133 -11.58 14.18 11.52
N GLU A 134 -11.93 13.13 12.28
CA GLU A 134 -11.11 12.66 13.40
C GLU A 134 -9.73 12.20 12.92
N PHE A 135 -9.62 11.53 11.77
CA PHE A 135 -8.32 11.15 11.20
C PHE A 135 -7.48 12.37 10.81
N ALA A 136 -8.11 13.37 10.19
CA ALA A 136 -7.43 14.62 9.84
C ALA A 136 -6.99 15.38 11.09
N GLN A 137 -7.85 15.48 12.10
CA GLN A 137 -7.55 16.10 13.39
C GLN A 137 -6.39 15.40 14.13
N SER A 138 -6.27 14.09 13.98
CA SER A 138 -5.20 13.26 14.54
C SER A 138 -3.91 13.32 13.71
N GLY A 139 -3.90 14.00 12.56
CA GLY A 139 -2.74 14.12 11.71
C GLY A 139 -2.37 12.82 10.97
N PHE A 140 -3.35 12.01 10.58
CA PHE A 140 -3.08 10.71 9.94
C PHE A 140 -3.03 10.75 8.42
N LEU A 141 -3.63 11.79 7.79
CA LEU A 141 -3.93 11.77 6.36
C LEU A 141 -3.28 12.90 5.57
N ASN A 142 -2.92 12.58 4.32
CA ASN A 142 -2.56 13.57 3.30
C ASN A 142 -3.57 13.58 2.16
N ILE A 143 -4.13 12.41 1.81
CA ILE A 143 -5.06 12.22 0.71
C ILE A 143 -6.24 11.43 1.23
N VAL A 144 -7.44 11.85 0.87
CA VAL A 144 -8.66 11.15 1.29
C VAL A 144 -9.69 11.15 0.17
N GLY A 145 -10.45 10.09 0.14
CA GLY A 145 -11.58 9.92 -0.78
C GLY A 145 -12.54 8.87 -0.26
N GLY A 146 -13.13 8.12 -1.15
CA GLY A 146 -14.03 7.04 -0.82
C GLY A 146 -13.95 5.90 -1.83
N CYS A 147 -14.47 4.74 -1.46
CA CYS A 147 -14.58 3.55 -2.30
C CYS A 147 -16.05 3.13 -2.43
N CYS A 148 -16.38 1.87 -2.19
CA CYS A 148 -17.72 1.34 -2.41
C CYS A 148 -18.79 2.09 -1.60
N GLY A 149 -19.91 2.38 -2.25
CA GLY A 149 -21.06 3.07 -1.65
C GLY A 149 -20.90 4.60 -1.52
N THR A 150 -19.72 5.17 -1.79
CA THR A 150 -19.54 6.62 -1.73
C THR A 150 -20.12 7.32 -2.95
N THR A 151 -20.67 8.50 -2.74
CA THR A 151 -21.30 9.36 -3.75
C THR A 151 -20.62 10.73 -3.75
N PRO A 152 -20.91 11.60 -4.73
CA PRO A 152 -20.42 12.98 -4.71
C PRO A 152 -20.75 13.73 -3.39
N ALA A 153 -21.89 13.42 -2.78
CA ALA A 153 -22.26 14.01 -1.49
C ALA A 153 -21.30 13.59 -0.35
N HIS A 154 -20.87 12.33 -0.33
CA HIS A 154 -19.85 11.85 0.63
C HIS A 154 -18.52 12.60 0.44
N ILE A 155 -18.06 12.70 -0.80
CA ILE A 155 -16.78 13.38 -1.09
C ILE A 155 -16.85 14.85 -0.71
N LYS A 156 -17.97 15.52 -1.00
CA LYS A 156 -18.16 16.91 -0.59
C LYS A 156 -18.17 17.06 0.93
N ALA A 157 -18.91 16.23 1.65
CA ALA A 157 -18.98 16.27 3.11
C ALA A 157 -17.61 16.04 3.76
N ILE A 158 -16.83 15.08 3.23
CA ILE A 158 -15.46 14.82 3.67
C ILE A 158 -14.59 16.06 3.42
N ALA A 159 -14.58 16.59 2.19
CA ALA A 159 -13.78 17.76 1.84
C ALA A 159 -14.07 18.96 2.74
N ASP A 160 -15.35 19.24 2.98
CA ASP A 160 -15.79 20.34 3.86
C ASP A 160 -15.33 20.09 5.32
N ALA A 161 -15.42 18.84 5.79
CA ALA A 161 -15.11 18.50 7.19
C ALA A 161 -13.61 18.54 7.52
N ILE A 162 -12.73 18.39 6.52
CA ILE A 162 -11.27 18.37 6.73
C ILE A 162 -10.57 19.65 6.31
N ALA A 163 -11.26 20.60 5.69
CA ALA A 163 -10.68 21.80 5.06
C ALA A 163 -9.84 22.65 6.01
N GLU A 164 -10.14 22.65 7.31
CA GLU A 164 -9.45 23.44 8.33
C GLU A 164 -8.22 22.74 8.94
N TYR A 165 -8.04 21.43 8.70
CA TYR A 165 -6.96 20.66 9.30
C TYR A 165 -5.75 20.62 8.37
N PRO A 166 -4.52 20.76 8.93
CA PRO A 166 -3.31 20.62 8.14
C PRO A 166 -3.14 19.16 7.68
N PRO A 167 -2.49 18.93 6.54
CA PRO A 167 -2.12 17.59 6.15
C PRO A 167 -1.13 16.97 7.15
N ARG A 168 -1.08 15.65 7.20
CA ARG A 168 -0.11 14.89 7.98
C ARG A 168 1.32 15.33 7.62
N GLU A 169 2.13 15.58 8.64
CA GLU A 169 3.58 15.71 8.46
C GLU A 169 4.20 14.35 8.18
N ILE A 170 5.05 14.26 7.14
CA ILE A 170 5.77 13.03 6.82
C ILE A 170 6.88 12.84 7.86
N PRO A 171 6.86 11.73 8.63
CA PRO A 171 7.85 11.52 9.66
C PRO A 171 9.23 11.17 9.08
N GLU A 172 10.27 11.55 9.77
CA GLU A 172 11.62 11.05 9.54
C GLU A 172 11.70 9.60 10.02
N ILE A 173 11.91 8.65 9.12
CA ILE A 173 11.96 7.22 9.44
C ILE A 173 13.41 6.76 9.47
N GLU A 174 13.82 6.18 10.60
CA GLU A 174 15.17 5.63 10.76
C GLU A 174 15.50 4.62 9.64
N HIS A 175 16.68 4.74 9.09
CA HIS A 175 17.16 3.83 8.05
C HIS A 175 17.50 2.47 8.67
N ARG A 176 16.77 1.42 8.26
CA ARG A 176 16.95 0.03 8.74
C ARG A 176 16.84 -0.95 7.58
N CYS A 177 17.40 -2.13 7.75
CA CYS A 177 17.07 -3.24 6.86
C CYS A 177 15.66 -3.73 7.20
N ARG A 178 14.74 -3.63 6.23
CA ARG A 178 13.33 -4.03 6.40
C ARG A 178 13.01 -5.15 5.44
N LEU A 179 12.63 -6.27 6.03
CA LEU A 179 12.18 -7.46 5.32
C LEU A 179 10.70 -7.68 5.59
N SER A 180 10.05 -8.46 4.75
CA SER A 180 8.62 -8.72 4.85
C SER A 180 8.30 -10.16 4.48
N GLY A 181 7.65 -10.84 5.41
CA GLY A 181 6.87 -12.05 5.17
C GLY A 181 5.39 -11.72 5.38
N LEU A 182 4.67 -12.50 6.18
CA LEU A 182 3.35 -12.16 6.69
C LEU A 182 3.44 -11.07 7.75
N GLU A 183 4.55 -11.07 8.51
CA GLU A 183 4.91 -10.07 9.51
C GLU A 183 6.09 -9.23 9.00
N PRO A 184 6.23 -7.99 9.48
CA PRO A 184 7.42 -7.20 9.23
C PRO A 184 8.63 -7.80 9.98
N PHE A 185 9.81 -7.70 9.38
CA PHE A 185 11.04 -8.05 10.04
C PHE A 185 12.07 -6.95 9.83
N ASN A 186 12.22 -6.10 10.85
CA ASN A 186 13.09 -4.93 10.80
C ASN A 186 14.36 -5.20 11.61
N ILE A 187 15.52 -5.06 10.97
CA ILE A 187 16.83 -5.23 11.60
C ILE A 187 17.40 -3.85 11.88
N GLY A 188 17.66 -3.57 13.14
CA GLY A 188 18.20 -2.30 13.63
C GLY A 188 19.36 -2.51 14.61
N PRO A 189 19.90 -1.42 15.19
CA PRO A 189 21.04 -1.48 16.09
C PRO A 189 20.82 -2.38 17.33
N ASP A 190 19.57 -2.47 17.80
CA ASP A 190 19.20 -3.25 18.99
C ASP A 190 18.76 -4.69 18.65
N SER A 191 18.84 -5.09 17.38
CA SER A 191 18.47 -6.44 16.96
C SER A 191 19.50 -7.44 17.47
N LEU A 192 19.01 -8.56 18.01
CA LEU A 192 19.85 -9.70 18.36
C LEU A 192 20.40 -10.34 17.07
N PHE A 193 21.27 -11.34 17.25
CA PHE A 193 21.78 -12.11 16.11
C PHE A 193 20.65 -12.67 15.25
N VAL A 194 20.71 -12.36 13.96
CA VAL A 194 19.72 -12.78 12.95
C VAL A 194 20.31 -13.88 12.09
N ASN A 195 19.68 -15.06 12.13
CA ASN A 195 20.05 -16.17 11.26
C ASN A 195 19.09 -16.18 10.04
N ILE A 196 19.65 -15.97 8.86
CA ILE A 196 18.90 -15.99 7.60
C ILE A 196 19.28 -17.24 6.82
N GLY A 197 18.30 -18.14 6.62
CA GLY A 197 18.45 -19.28 5.73
C GLY A 197 18.26 -18.84 4.29
N GLU A 198 19.31 -18.96 3.47
CA GLU A 198 19.25 -18.63 2.05
C GLU A 198 19.05 -19.89 1.19
N ARG A 199 18.45 -19.72 0.00
CA ARG A 199 18.26 -20.82 -0.95
C ARG A 199 19.31 -20.88 -2.06
N THR A 200 20.06 -19.81 -2.24
CA THR A 200 21.11 -19.67 -3.26
C THR A 200 22.48 -20.09 -2.73
N ASN A 201 22.52 -21.11 -1.89
CA ASN A 201 23.75 -21.61 -1.29
C ASN A 201 24.37 -22.68 -2.16
N VAL A 202 25.58 -22.39 -2.71
CA VAL A 202 26.34 -23.31 -3.56
C VAL A 202 26.67 -24.63 -2.83
N THR A 203 26.93 -24.59 -1.54
CA THR A 203 27.25 -25.80 -0.73
C THR A 203 26.01 -26.63 -0.40
N GLY A 204 24.82 -26.01 -0.36
CA GLY A 204 23.56 -26.65 -0.03
C GLY A 204 22.82 -27.27 -1.21
N SER A 205 23.24 -27.01 -2.45
CA SER A 205 22.57 -27.46 -3.67
C SER A 205 23.56 -27.90 -4.73
N ALA A 206 23.65 -29.20 -4.98
CA ALA A 206 24.51 -29.74 -6.02
C ALA A 206 24.14 -29.24 -7.45
N ARG A 207 22.82 -29.02 -7.69
CA ARG A 207 22.34 -28.45 -8.96
C ARG A 207 22.84 -27.01 -9.11
N PHE A 208 22.61 -26.18 -8.11
CA PHE A 208 23.04 -24.78 -8.12
C PHE A 208 24.57 -24.67 -8.26
N ALA A 209 25.33 -25.48 -7.48
CA ALA A 209 26.77 -25.53 -7.57
C ALA A 209 27.26 -25.85 -8.99
N ARG A 210 26.60 -26.77 -9.70
CA ARG A 210 26.93 -27.11 -11.07
C ARG A 210 26.67 -25.94 -12.02
N LEU A 211 25.48 -25.33 -11.96
CA LEU A 211 25.13 -24.21 -12.83
C LEU A 211 26.08 -23.01 -12.65
N ILE A 212 26.48 -22.72 -11.42
CA ILE A 212 27.49 -21.68 -11.16
C ILE A 212 28.86 -22.03 -11.71
N LYS A 213 29.29 -23.30 -11.62
CA LYS A 213 30.57 -23.76 -12.18
C LYS A 213 30.59 -23.75 -13.71
N ASP A 214 29.46 -23.97 -14.33
CA ASP A 214 29.28 -23.99 -15.77
C ASP A 214 28.98 -22.59 -16.34
N ASP A 215 29.02 -21.53 -15.50
CA ASP A 215 28.69 -20.14 -15.83
C ASP A 215 27.26 -19.96 -16.40
N ASP A 216 26.35 -20.91 -16.12
CA ASP A 216 24.95 -20.87 -16.53
C ASP A 216 24.11 -20.11 -15.49
N TYR A 217 24.32 -18.80 -15.45
CA TYR A 217 23.65 -17.92 -14.49
C TYR A 217 22.16 -17.76 -14.78
N GLU A 218 21.75 -17.87 -16.03
CA GLU A 218 20.33 -17.75 -16.41
C GLU A 218 19.52 -18.92 -15.85
N ALA A 219 20.02 -20.15 -15.94
CA ALA A 219 19.36 -21.31 -15.35
C ALA A 219 19.52 -21.39 -13.81
N ALA A 220 20.47 -20.64 -13.24
CA ALA A 220 20.72 -20.59 -11.81
C ALA A 220 19.74 -19.65 -11.08
N LEU A 221 19.23 -18.61 -11.74
CA LEU A 221 18.27 -17.62 -11.24
C LEU A 221 16.83 -18.03 -11.55
#